data_eafde9216b93329771b3ebaa0321e437
#
_entry.id   eafde9216b93329771b3ebaa0321e437
#
_cell.length_a   1.000
_cell.length_b   1.000
_cell.length_c   1.000
_cell.angle_alpha   90.00
_cell.angle_beta   90.00
_cell.angle_gamma   90.00
#
_symmetry.space_group_name_H-M   'P 1'
#
loop_
_entity.id
_entity.type
_entity.pdbx_description
1 polymer ?
#
loop_
_entity_poly.entity_id
_entity_poly.type
_entity_poly.pdbx_seq_one_letter_code
_entity_poly.pdbx_strand_id
1 'polypeptide(L)' 'MDKEYTYSLTTSYDGELIHTLRVSDMLTAVNAWDKCVDYGFAKEYATYNLSDPTGKMYTKTFYTNGEVVIK' A
#
# COMPACT_ATOMS: atom_id res chain seq x y z
N MET A 1 21.73 13.40 10.39
CA MET A 1 21.61 12.96 8.99
C MET A 1 20.15 12.70 8.66
N ASP A 2 19.66 13.40 7.72
CA ASP A 2 18.26 13.26 7.36
C ASP A 2 18.09 12.14 6.35
N LYS A 3 17.12 11.31 6.60
CA LYS A 3 16.76 10.26 5.69
C LYS A 3 15.55 10.72 4.89
N GLU A 4 15.69 10.75 3.59
CA GLU A 4 14.59 11.13 2.74
C GLU A 4 13.76 9.89 2.41
N TYR A 5 12.47 9.99 2.67
CA TYR A 5 11.55 8.92 2.35
C TYR A 5 10.88 9.28 1.05
N THR A 6 11.25 8.57 -0.01
CA THR A 6 10.75 8.88 -1.34
C THR A 6 9.62 7.96 -1.78
N TYR A 7 9.41 6.87 -1.08
CA TYR A 7 8.33 5.94 -1.33
C TYR A 7 7.42 5.88 -0.13
N SER A 8 6.13 5.83 -0.39
CA SER A 8 5.13 5.79 0.65
C SER A 8 4.15 4.66 0.36
N LEU A 9 3.97 3.77 1.31
CA LEU A 9 3.03 2.66 1.21
C LEU A 9 1.95 2.88 2.27
N THR A 10 0.71 3.07 1.82
CA THR A 10 -0.40 3.30 2.74
C THR A 10 -1.35 2.12 2.70
N THR A 11 -1.89 1.78 3.87
CA THR A 11 -2.88 0.73 4.03
C THR A 11 -4.18 1.37 4.52
N SER A 12 -5.28 1.07 3.84
CA SER A 12 -6.60 1.57 4.22
C SER A 12 -7.56 0.39 4.29
N TYR A 13 -8.40 0.38 5.33
CA TYR A 13 -9.44 -0.63 5.48
C TYR A 13 -10.79 0.08 5.36
N ASP A 14 -11.60 -0.36 4.41
CA ASP A 14 -12.95 0.20 4.16
C ASP A 14 -12.90 1.71 3.95
N GLY A 15 -11.82 2.17 3.30
CA GLY A 15 -11.65 3.59 3.01
C GLY A 15 -10.98 4.40 4.10
N GLU A 16 -10.68 3.79 5.25
CA GLU A 16 -10.06 4.49 6.37
C GLU A 16 -8.57 4.17 6.43
N LEU A 17 -7.75 5.20 6.49
CA LEU A 17 -6.29 5.02 6.56
C LEU A 17 -5.91 4.37 7.90
N ILE A 18 -5.19 3.25 7.80
CA ILE A 18 -4.76 2.51 8.98
C ILE A 18 -3.27 2.71 9.24
N HIS A 19 -2.47 2.71 8.19
CA HIS A 19 -1.02 2.67 8.38
C HIS A 19 -0.32 3.29 7.18
N THR A 20 0.82 3.95 7.44
CA THR A 20 1.68 4.48 6.39
C THR A 20 3.11 4.05 6.69
N LEU A 21 3.74 3.44 5.71
CA LEU A 21 5.15 3.06 5.79
C LEU A 21 5.90 3.90 4.77
N ARG A 22 7.00 4.52 5.20
CA ARG A 22 7.82 5.35 4.32
C ARG A 22 9.20 4.74 4.22
N VAL A 23 9.67 4.57 3.00
CA VAL A 23 10.98 3.97 2.75
C VAL A 23 11.70 4.76 1.67
N SER A 24 13.02 4.70 1.67
CA SER A 24 13.83 5.41 0.68
C SER A 24 14.29 4.50 -0.45
N ASP A 25 14.02 3.21 -0.34
CA ASP A 25 14.53 2.20 -1.27
C ASP A 25 13.39 1.59 -2.06
N MET A 26 13.51 1.59 -3.39
CA MET A 26 12.48 1.07 -4.26
C MET A 26 12.22 -0.42 -4.02
N LEU A 27 13.28 -1.18 -3.86
CA LEU A 27 13.14 -2.62 -3.70
C LEU A 27 12.37 -2.97 -2.42
N THR A 28 12.69 -2.27 -1.33
CA THR A 28 11.98 -2.46 -0.07
C THR A 28 10.50 -2.09 -0.22
N ALA A 29 10.24 -0.97 -0.90
CA ALA A 29 8.86 -0.50 -1.09
C ALA A 29 8.06 -1.49 -1.92
N VAL A 30 8.61 -1.92 -3.04
CA VAL A 30 7.92 -2.84 -3.94
C VAL A 30 7.68 -4.19 -3.27
N ASN A 31 8.67 -4.69 -2.54
CA ASN A 31 8.52 -5.96 -1.85
C ASN A 31 7.45 -5.89 -0.77
N ALA A 32 7.41 -4.79 -0.02
CA ALA A 32 6.37 -4.61 1.00
C ALA A 32 4.98 -4.54 0.36
N TRP A 33 4.87 -3.81 -0.75
CA TRP A 33 3.61 -3.68 -1.46
C TRP A 33 3.15 -5.03 -2.02
N ASP A 34 4.09 -5.81 -2.56
CA ASP A 34 3.79 -7.12 -3.14
C ASP A 34 3.28 -8.11 -2.10
N LYS A 35 3.76 -7.97 -0.87
CA LYS A 35 3.36 -8.89 0.20
C LYS A 35 2.05 -8.50 0.84
N CYS A 36 1.47 -7.38 0.44
CA CYS A 36 0.17 -6.96 0.97
C CYS A 36 -0.93 -7.77 0.28
N VAL A 37 -1.27 -8.91 0.88
CA VAL A 37 -2.26 -9.82 0.32
C VAL A 37 -3.36 -10.13 1.31
N ASP A 38 -3.38 -9.42 2.42
CA ASP A 38 -4.24 -9.72 3.55
C ASP A 38 -5.30 -8.63 3.69
N TYR A 39 -6.48 -9.01 4.14
CA TYR A 39 -7.56 -8.07 4.39
C TYR A 39 -7.45 -7.41 5.75
N GLY A 40 -6.65 -7.98 6.65
CA GLY A 40 -6.56 -7.50 8.00
C GLY A 40 -7.91 -7.54 8.68
N PHE A 41 -8.34 -6.40 9.20
CA PHE A 41 -9.63 -6.28 9.87
C PHE A 41 -10.67 -5.57 8.99
N ALA A 42 -10.41 -5.47 7.69
CA ALA A 42 -11.35 -4.84 6.77
C ALA A 42 -12.63 -5.67 6.69
N LYS A 43 -13.77 -4.98 6.58
CA LYS A 43 -15.06 -5.64 6.47
C LYS A 43 -15.46 -5.84 5.02
N GLU A 44 -15.05 -4.93 4.14
CA GLU A 44 -15.40 -5.00 2.73
C GLU A 44 -14.17 -5.07 1.84
N TYR A 45 -13.19 -4.18 2.09
CA TYR A 45 -12.00 -4.16 1.25
C TYR A 45 -10.82 -3.53 1.97
N ALA A 46 -9.62 -3.93 1.55
CA ALA A 46 -8.37 -3.35 2.00
C ALA A 46 -7.65 -2.80 0.78
N THR A 47 -7.16 -1.57 0.87
CA THR A 47 -6.47 -0.92 -0.23
C THR A 47 -5.03 -0.63 0.17
N TYR A 48 -4.10 -1.00 -0.71
CA TYR A 48 -2.67 -0.78 -0.51
C TYR A 48 -2.18 0.11 -1.64
N ASN A 49 -1.74 1.32 -1.30
CA ASN A 49 -1.27 2.30 -2.28
C ASN A 49 0.23 2.48 -2.13
N LEU A 50 0.95 2.38 -3.23
CA LEU A 50 2.38 2.65 -3.27
C LEU A 50 2.61 3.90 -4.12
N SER A 51 3.16 4.95 -3.50
CA SER A 51 3.53 6.17 -4.19
C SER A 51 5.03 6.21 -4.38
N ASP A 52 5.49 6.56 -5.58
CA ASP A 52 6.91 6.66 -5.86
C ASP A 52 7.33 8.13 -5.93
N PRO A 53 8.64 8.41 -6.02
CA PRO A 53 9.12 9.81 -6.01
C PRO A 53 8.71 10.60 -7.23
N THR A 54 8.25 9.98 -8.30
CA THR A 54 7.79 10.70 -9.48
C THR A 54 6.34 11.10 -9.38
N GLY A 55 5.65 10.72 -8.30
CA GLY A 55 4.24 11.02 -8.11
C GLY A 55 3.32 9.96 -8.63
N LYS A 56 3.85 8.87 -9.17
CA LYS A 56 3.05 7.76 -9.63
C LYS A 56 2.52 6.98 -8.46
N MET A 57 1.29 6.49 -8.57
CA MET A 57 0.67 5.71 -7.52
C MET A 57 0.18 4.38 -8.08
N TYR A 58 0.48 3.31 -7.37
CA TYR A 58 0.05 1.96 -7.69
C TYR A 58 -0.87 1.50 -6.60
N THR A 59 -2.01 0.95 -6.96
CA THR A 59 -3.05 0.59 -6.01
C THR A 59 -3.44 -0.87 -6.17
N LYS A 60 -3.50 -1.58 -5.04
CA LYS A 60 -4.08 -2.92 -4.96
C LYS A 60 -5.26 -2.85 -4.02
N THR A 61 -6.40 -3.36 -4.45
CA THR A 61 -7.57 -3.45 -3.59
C THR A 61 -7.97 -4.92 -3.47
N PHE A 62 -8.07 -5.39 -2.25
CA PHE A 62 -8.47 -6.75 -1.94
C PHE A 62 -9.85 -6.71 -1.31
N TYR A 63 -10.81 -7.31 -1.99
CA TYR A 63 -12.18 -7.39 -1.47
C TYR A 63 -12.33 -8.68 -0.68
N THR A 64 -13.12 -8.62 0.36
CA THR A 64 -13.31 -9.79 1.23
C THR A 64 -14.01 -10.94 0.53
N ASN A 65 -14.61 -10.69 -0.63
CA ASN A 65 -15.20 -11.75 -1.44
C ASN A 65 -14.18 -12.49 -2.32
N GLY A 66 -12.91 -12.11 -2.23
CA GLY A 66 -11.85 -12.76 -3.00
C GLY A 66 -11.41 -12.00 -4.23
N GLU A 67 -12.09 -10.94 -4.60
CA GLU A 67 -11.73 -10.16 -5.77
C GLU A 67 -10.52 -9.29 -5.49
N VAL A 68 -9.61 -9.17 -6.47
CA VAL A 68 -8.41 -8.34 -6.37
C VAL A 68 -8.37 -7.41 -7.57
N VAL A 69 -8.21 -6.12 -7.31
CA VAL A 69 -8.13 -5.10 -8.37
C VAL A 69 -6.78 -4.39 -8.25
N ILE A 70 -6.02 -4.37 -9.35
CA ILE A 70 -4.72 -3.71 -9.40
C ILE A 70 -4.78 -2.63 -10.46
N LYS A 71 -4.38 -1.42 -10.09
CA LYS A 71 -4.38 -0.30 -11.03
C LYS A 71 -3.05 0.38 -11.14
#